data_385e239100c49382bf6e75edd25f37bd
#
_entry.id   385e239100c49382bf6e75edd25f37bd
#
_cell.length_a   1.000
_cell.length_b   1.000
_cell.length_c   1.000
_cell.angle_alpha   90.00
_cell.angle_beta   90.00
_cell.angle_gamma   90.00
#
_symmetry.space_group_name_H-M   'P 1'
#
loop_
_entity.id
_entity.type
_entity.pdbx_description
1 polymer ?
#
loop_
_entity_poly.entity_id
_entity_poly.type
_entity_poly.pdbx_seq_one_letter_code
_entity_poly.pdbx_strand_id
1 'polypeptide(L)'
;ETDGEIVACIAYRTFAPGVAEMKRLYVKPAHRGRHLGRILAETIINITRERGFDKIILDTMVEMKAAQQLYHQLGFYMIPPYDDQDPERIVCYEKQLQAKFHVKIVAA
;
A
#
# COMPACT_ATOMS: atom_id res chain seq x y z
N GLU A 1 -16.35 -15.29 5.16
CA GLU A 1 -17.77 -15.42 4.96
C GLU A 1 -18.13 -16.76 4.37
N THR A 2 -19.29 -17.27 4.73
CA THR A 2 -19.68 -18.61 4.34
C THR A 2 -20.42 -18.65 3.02
N ASP A 3 -21.22 -17.64 2.73
CA ASP A 3 -22.05 -17.62 1.53
C ASP A 3 -21.63 -16.56 0.56
N GLY A 4 -20.62 -15.79 0.92
CA GLY A 4 -20.18 -14.72 0.09
C GLY A 4 -19.12 -15.15 -0.90
N GLU A 5 -18.92 -14.32 -1.88
CA GLU A 5 -17.89 -14.48 -2.88
C GLU A 5 -16.76 -13.52 -2.55
N ILE A 6 -15.51 -13.95 -2.72
CA ILE A 6 -14.39 -13.05 -2.55
C ILE A 6 -14.32 -12.17 -3.80
N VAL A 7 -14.63 -10.88 -3.62
CA VAL A 7 -14.69 -9.93 -4.73
C VAL A 7 -13.47 -9.00 -4.76
N ALA A 8 -12.69 -8.98 -3.68
CA ALA A 8 -11.48 -8.16 -3.60
C ALA A 8 -10.55 -8.74 -2.55
N CYS A 9 -9.27 -8.50 -2.70
CA CYS A 9 -8.29 -8.94 -1.72
C CYS A 9 -7.06 -8.04 -1.75
N ILE A 10 -6.32 -8.06 -0.63
CA ILE A 10 -5.04 -7.38 -0.51
C ILE A 10 -4.20 -8.17 0.48
N ALA A 11 -2.89 -8.08 0.33
CA ALA A 11 -1.96 -8.74 1.24
C ALA A 11 -0.75 -7.85 1.42
N TYR A 12 0.03 -8.13 2.46
CA TYR A 12 1.34 -7.51 2.61
C TYR A 12 2.30 -8.55 3.18
N ARG A 13 3.58 -8.27 3.02
CA ARG A 13 4.63 -9.08 3.63
C ARG A 13 5.70 -8.15 4.18
N THR A 14 6.52 -8.67 5.07
CA THR A 14 7.72 -7.95 5.50
C THR A 14 8.77 -8.10 4.41
N PHE A 15 9.16 -7.00 3.80
CA PHE A 15 10.19 -6.99 2.78
C PHE A 15 11.57 -6.94 3.40
N ALA A 16 11.72 -6.12 4.43
CA ALA A 16 12.95 -5.94 5.18
C ALA A 16 12.57 -5.43 6.56
N PRO A 17 13.51 -5.38 7.53
CA PRO A 17 13.16 -4.85 8.85
C PRO A 17 12.54 -3.45 8.73
N GLY A 18 11.36 -3.29 9.28
CA GLY A 18 10.63 -2.02 9.24
C GLY A 18 9.97 -1.68 7.92
N VAL A 19 10.11 -2.53 6.90
CA VAL A 19 9.56 -2.25 5.56
C VAL A 19 8.53 -3.30 5.21
N ALA A 20 7.27 -2.87 5.07
CA ALA A 20 6.20 -3.72 4.58
C ALA A 20 6.06 -3.55 3.07
N GLU A 21 5.68 -4.60 2.37
CA GLU A 21 5.40 -4.53 0.94
C GLU A 21 3.96 -4.95 0.70
N MET A 22 3.19 -4.06 0.08
CA MET A 22 1.82 -4.35 -0.32
C MET A 22 1.83 -5.25 -1.54
N LYS A 23 1.02 -6.31 -1.50
CA LYS A 23 0.93 -7.29 -2.57
C LYS A 23 -0.53 -7.56 -2.89
N ARG A 24 -0.78 -8.00 -4.10
CA ARG A 24 -2.04 -8.63 -4.51
C ARG A 24 -3.28 -7.78 -4.27
N LEU A 25 -3.17 -6.46 -4.46
CA LEU A 25 -4.38 -5.66 -4.47
C LEU A 25 -5.17 -6.01 -5.73
N TYR A 26 -6.35 -6.55 -5.53
CA TYR A 26 -7.19 -6.99 -6.62
C TYR A 26 -8.65 -6.77 -6.28
N VAL A 27 -9.40 -6.24 -7.24
CA VAL A 27 -10.85 -6.08 -7.14
C VAL A 27 -11.45 -6.69 -8.39
N LYS A 28 -12.45 -7.56 -8.24
CA LYS A 28 -13.13 -8.15 -9.39
C LYS A 28 -13.72 -7.06 -10.27
N PRO A 29 -13.66 -7.21 -11.60
CA PRO A 29 -14.14 -6.16 -12.50
C PRO A 29 -15.57 -5.70 -12.23
N ALA A 30 -16.46 -6.62 -11.87
CA ALA A 30 -17.85 -6.29 -11.61
C ALA A 30 -18.03 -5.41 -10.36
N HIS A 31 -17.04 -5.33 -9.52
CA HIS A 31 -17.09 -4.59 -8.25
C HIS A 31 -16.19 -3.37 -8.23
N ARG A 32 -15.52 -3.07 -9.34
CA ARG A 32 -14.70 -1.86 -9.46
C ARG A 32 -15.61 -0.63 -9.49
N GLY A 33 -15.05 0.49 -9.04
CA GLY A 33 -15.81 1.72 -8.95
C GLY A 33 -16.59 1.88 -7.66
N ARG A 34 -16.46 0.93 -6.72
CA ARG A 34 -17.10 1.00 -5.41
C ARG A 34 -16.11 1.38 -4.30
N HIS A 35 -14.97 1.92 -4.68
CA HIS A 35 -13.92 2.33 -3.74
C HIS A 35 -13.34 1.18 -2.91
N LEU A 36 -13.51 -0.07 -3.35
CA LEU A 36 -12.98 -1.22 -2.62
C LEU A 36 -11.46 -1.21 -2.56
N GLY A 37 -10.82 -0.82 -3.68
CA GLY A 37 -9.36 -0.73 -3.69
C GLY A 37 -8.85 0.28 -2.67
N ARG A 38 -9.52 1.42 -2.56
CA ARG A 38 -9.15 2.45 -1.59
C ARG A 38 -9.34 1.94 -0.17
N ILE A 39 -10.47 1.30 0.11
CA ILE A 39 -10.75 0.77 1.44
C ILE A 39 -9.70 -0.25 1.85
N LEU A 40 -9.35 -1.17 0.94
CA LEU A 40 -8.34 -2.19 1.21
C LEU A 40 -6.97 -1.57 1.43
N ALA A 41 -6.58 -0.63 0.59
CA ALA A 41 -5.28 0.02 0.72
C ALA A 41 -5.19 0.80 2.03
N GLU A 42 -6.24 1.53 2.39
CA GLU A 42 -6.26 2.25 3.66
C GLU A 42 -6.18 1.29 4.84
N THR A 43 -6.84 0.15 4.74
CA THR A 43 -6.81 -0.86 5.80
C THR A 43 -5.39 -1.40 5.99
N ILE A 44 -4.71 -1.74 4.90
CA ILE A 44 -3.33 -2.24 4.98
C ILE A 44 -2.38 -1.18 5.52
N ILE A 45 -2.56 0.07 5.11
CA ILE A 45 -1.75 1.17 5.63
C ILE A 45 -1.91 1.25 7.16
N ASN A 46 -3.14 1.18 7.63
CA ASN A 46 -3.39 1.27 9.07
C ASN A 46 -2.85 0.07 9.83
N ILE A 47 -3.03 -1.14 9.29
CA ILE A 47 -2.53 -2.35 9.94
C ILE A 47 -1.00 -2.32 10.04
N THR A 48 -0.32 -1.97 8.97
CA THR A 48 1.14 -1.96 8.98
C THR A 48 1.68 -0.84 9.87
N ARG A 49 0.99 0.31 9.89
CA ARG A 49 1.36 1.39 10.80
C ARG A 49 1.25 0.94 12.26
N GLU A 50 0.14 0.30 12.61
CA GLU A 50 -0.10 -0.13 13.98
C GLU A 50 0.87 -1.22 14.41
N ARG A 51 1.36 -2.01 13.45
CA ARG A 51 2.34 -3.05 13.74
C ARG A 51 3.77 -2.53 13.80
N GLY A 52 3.95 -1.23 13.65
CA GLY A 52 5.24 -0.60 13.87
C GLY A 52 6.15 -0.56 12.64
N PHE A 53 5.65 -0.89 11.47
CA PHE A 53 6.46 -0.72 10.26
C PHE A 53 6.76 0.76 10.04
N ASP A 54 7.97 1.05 9.56
CA ASP A 54 8.38 2.41 9.30
C ASP A 54 7.80 2.93 8.00
N LYS A 55 7.71 2.06 7.00
CA LYS A 55 7.21 2.43 5.69
C LYS A 55 6.62 1.23 4.97
N ILE A 56 5.85 1.52 3.93
CA ILE A 56 5.26 0.51 3.07
C ILE A 56 5.63 0.84 1.63
N ILE A 57 6.02 -0.19 0.89
CA ILE A 57 6.39 -0.08 -0.51
C ILE A 57 5.45 -0.94 -1.35
N LEU A 58 5.39 -0.65 -2.62
CA LEU A 58 4.62 -1.44 -3.58
C LEU A 58 5.16 -1.21 -4.98
N ASP A 59 4.82 -2.13 -5.87
CA ASP A 59 5.03 -1.91 -7.30
C ASP A 59 3.72 -2.09 -8.05
N THR A 60 3.62 -1.47 -9.21
CA THR A 60 2.47 -1.61 -10.09
C THR A 60 2.93 -1.38 -11.53
N MET A 61 2.12 -1.83 -12.49
CA MET A 61 2.49 -1.68 -13.89
C MET A 61 2.30 -0.24 -14.33
N VAL A 62 3.16 0.20 -15.27
CA VAL A 62 3.14 1.59 -15.74
C VAL A 62 1.80 1.98 -16.37
N GLU A 63 1.09 1.01 -16.95
CA GLU A 63 -0.21 1.28 -17.56
C GLU A 63 -1.37 1.32 -16.55
N MET A 64 -1.14 0.94 -15.30
CA MET A 64 -2.20 0.92 -14.28
C MET A 64 -2.37 2.32 -13.69
N LYS A 65 -2.92 3.22 -14.51
CA LYS A 65 -2.99 4.64 -14.15
C LYS A 65 -3.94 4.91 -12.99
N ALA A 66 -5.07 4.19 -12.95
CA ALA A 66 -6.04 4.37 -11.87
C ALA A 66 -5.43 3.97 -10.51
N ALA A 67 -4.66 2.87 -10.49
CA ALA A 67 -3.99 2.43 -9.27
C ALA A 67 -2.96 3.47 -8.83
N GLN A 68 -2.17 3.99 -9.76
CA GLN A 68 -1.16 5.00 -9.44
C GLN A 68 -1.80 6.27 -8.89
N GLN A 69 -2.94 6.67 -9.45
CA GLN A 69 -3.65 7.84 -8.95
C GLN A 69 -4.14 7.61 -7.53
N LEU A 70 -4.65 6.41 -7.24
CA LEU A 70 -5.07 6.05 -5.89
C LEU A 70 -3.91 6.14 -4.92
N TYR A 71 -2.75 5.60 -5.28
CA TYR A 71 -1.59 5.64 -4.39
C TYR A 71 -1.13 7.06 -4.14
N HIS A 72 -1.16 7.91 -5.16
CA HIS A 72 -0.87 9.34 -4.96
C HIS A 72 -1.82 9.98 -3.97
N GLN A 73 -3.10 9.70 -4.10
CA GLN A 73 -4.12 10.25 -3.20
C GLN A 73 -3.91 9.77 -1.77
N LEU A 74 -3.35 8.58 -1.59
CA LEU A 74 -3.08 8.02 -0.27
C LEU A 74 -1.74 8.45 0.31
N GLY A 75 -0.99 9.28 -0.41
CA GLY A 75 0.25 9.83 0.10
C GLY A 75 1.49 9.05 -0.28
N PHE A 76 1.39 8.10 -1.19
CA PHE A 76 2.57 7.42 -1.72
C PHE A 76 3.31 8.33 -2.69
N TYR A 77 4.62 8.14 -2.77
CA TYR A 77 5.46 8.84 -3.74
C TYR A 77 6.31 7.83 -4.50
N MET A 78 6.68 8.19 -5.71
CA MET A 78 7.43 7.31 -6.59
C MET A 78 8.87 7.16 -6.10
N ILE A 79 9.39 5.94 -6.18
CA ILE A 79 10.77 5.62 -5.83
C ILE A 79 11.38 4.80 -6.96
N PRO A 80 12.72 4.72 -7.02
CA PRO A 80 13.37 3.81 -7.96
C PRO A 80 13.01 2.35 -7.66
N PRO A 81 13.20 1.44 -8.62
CA PRO A 81 13.01 0.02 -8.36
C PRO A 81 13.81 -0.44 -7.15
N TYR A 82 13.16 -1.24 -6.30
CA TYR A 82 13.80 -1.68 -5.06
C TYR A 82 14.14 -3.17 -5.08
N ASP A 83 13.85 -3.83 -6.18
CA ASP A 83 14.12 -5.23 -6.39
C ASP A 83 14.42 -5.40 -7.89
N ASP A 84 14.07 -6.51 -8.49
CA ASP A 84 14.35 -6.79 -9.90
C ASP A 84 13.28 -6.25 -10.85
N GLN A 85 12.53 -5.24 -10.44
CA GLN A 85 11.50 -4.66 -11.31
C GLN A 85 12.12 -4.02 -12.55
N ASP A 86 11.49 -4.28 -13.70
CA ASP A 86 11.85 -3.66 -14.96
C ASP A 86 11.30 -2.23 -15.00
N PRO A 87 12.15 -1.19 -15.02
CA PRO A 87 11.65 0.19 -14.92
C PRO A 87 10.83 0.63 -16.13
N GLU A 88 10.89 -0.10 -17.24
CA GLU A 88 10.05 0.23 -18.38
C GLU A 88 8.62 -0.27 -18.23
N ARG A 89 8.39 -1.22 -17.34
CA ARG A 89 7.09 -1.88 -17.18
C ARG A 89 6.48 -1.64 -15.81
N ILE A 90 7.29 -1.35 -14.82
CA ILE A 90 6.90 -1.31 -13.42
C ILE A 90 7.31 0.03 -12.83
N VAL A 91 6.42 0.62 -12.03
CA VAL A 91 6.75 1.78 -11.20
C VAL A 91 6.60 1.37 -9.75
N CYS A 92 7.43 1.95 -8.90
CA CYS A 92 7.47 1.63 -7.48
C CYS A 92 7.11 2.86 -6.66
N TYR A 93 6.46 2.61 -5.53
CA TYR A 93 5.96 3.66 -4.65
C TYR A 93 6.28 3.33 -3.21
N GLU A 94 6.34 4.35 -2.41
CA GLU A 94 6.63 4.24 -0.99
C GLU A 94 5.78 5.24 -0.22
N LYS A 95 5.40 4.87 1.00
CA LYS A 95 4.73 5.77 1.92
C LYS A 95 5.33 5.60 3.30
N GLN A 96 5.68 6.72 3.94
CA GLN A 96 6.13 6.70 5.32
C GLN A 96 4.93 6.44 6.23
N LEU A 97 5.09 5.53 7.18
CA LEU A 97 4.02 5.13 8.08
C LEU A 97 4.11 5.80 9.43
N GLN A 98 5.33 6.11 9.88
CA GLN A 98 5.54 6.72 11.19
C GLN A 98 5.92 8.19 11.00
N ALA A 99 5.58 8.99 11.98
CA ALA A 99 5.97 10.39 11.97
C ALA A 99 7.49 10.51 12.02
N LYS A 100 8.04 11.46 11.24
CA LYS A 100 9.47 11.70 11.24
C LYS A 100 9.96 12.25 12.59
N PHE A 101 9.08 12.95 13.29
CA PHE A 101 9.42 13.57 14.56
C PHE A 101 8.45 13.06 15.61
N HIS A 102 8.99 12.82 16.78
CA HIS A 102 8.18 12.43 17.92
C HIS A 102 8.10 13.63 18.86
N VAL A 103 6.88 14.01 19.20
CA VAL A 103 6.65 15.00 20.24
C VAL A 103 6.24 14.23 21.48
N LYS A 104 7.06 14.34 22.50
CA LYS A 104 6.80 13.64 23.76
C LYS A 104 6.40 14.66 24.79
N ILE A 105 5.22 14.45 25.39
CA ILE A 105 4.75 15.30 26.46
C ILE A 105 5.10 14.57 27.75
N VAL A 106 5.88 15.24 28.58
CA VAL A 106 6.33 14.68 29.84
C VAL A 106 5.79 15.53 30.97
N ALA A 107 5.12 14.89 31.94
CA ALA A 107 4.64 15.58 33.12
C ALA A 107 5.85 15.91 34.00
N ALA A 108 5.90 17.14 34.47
CA ALA A 108 6.98 17.61 35.33
C ALA A 108 6.72 17.23 36.80
#